data_3ffc4f0d3db94b6686376413afbb2024
#
_entry.id   3ffc4f0d3db94b6686376413afbb2024
#
_cell.length_a   1.000
_cell.length_b   1.000
_cell.length_c   1.000
_cell.angle_alpha   90.00
_cell.angle_beta   90.00
_cell.angle_gamma   90.00
#
_symmetry.space_group_name_H-M   'P 1'
#
loop_
_entity.id
_entity.type
_entity.pdbx_description
1 polymer ?
#
loop_
_entity_poly.entity_id
_entity_poly.type
_entity_poly.pdbx_seq_one_letter_code
_entity_poly.pdbx_strand_id
1 'polypeptide(L)'
;MVVTINIRNININYIQYGSGSDVVLLHGWGQNIAMMKPIGDRLQKNHRITILDFPGFGKSEEPKTALTVYDYCEILEELLKKLKVKKPVIMGHSFGGRIAIIYASRNEVEKVVLFGSPCIRKEVKPSLKLRMLKSLKKIPGINKLEGFAKNHMGSRDYKNASEVMKKILVNVVNEDLSECAKKINVPTLLIWGDRDTEAPVEDAKELEKIIPDAGLIVLPNSTHYAYLENLPQVINILNNFL
;
A
#
# COMPACT_ATOMS: atom_id res chain seq x y z
N MET A 1 -13.52 -16.98 10.53
CA MET A 1 -14.25 -16.13 11.51
C MET A 1 -13.65 -14.74 11.46
N VAL A 2 -14.47 -13.71 11.35
CA VAL A 2 -13.99 -12.32 11.39
C VAL A 2 -13.66 -12.01 12.85
N VAL A 3 -12.44 -11.58 13.12
CA VAL A 3 -11.95 -11.30 14.48
C VAL A 3 -11.51 -9.84 14.53
N THR A 4 -11.94 -9.14 15.58
CA THR A 4 -11.56 -7.75 15.82
C THR A 4 -10.62 -7.70 17.02
N ILE A 5 -9.55 -6.93 16.91
CA ILE A 5 -8.58 -6.71 17.98
C ILE A 5 -8.36 -5.21 18.17
N ASN A 6 -8.28 -4.75 19.42
CA ASN A 6 -8.00 -3.34 19.69
C ASN A 6 -6.48 -3.08 19.67
N ILE A 7 -6.08 -2.13 18.81
CA ILE A 7 -4.70 -1.62 18.67
C ILE A 7 -4.76 -0.10 18.75
N ARG A 8 -4.08 0.50 19.71
CA ARG A 8 -4.02 1.97 19.89
C ARG A 8 -5.42 2.63 19.91
N ASN A 9 -6.37 1.99 20.61
CA ASN A 9 -7.77 2.43 20.68
C ASN A 9 -8.52 2.45 19.33
N ILE A 10 -8.05 1.68 18.34
CA ILE A 10 -8.71 1.45 17.06
C ILE A 10 -9.02 -0.05 16.96
N ASN A 11 -10.26 -0.39 16.64
CA ASN A 11 -10.65 -1.78 16.43
C ASN A 11 -10.26 -2.22 15.02
N ILE A 12 -9.29 -3.12 14.94
CA ILE A 12 -8.74 -3.65 13.69
C ILE A 12 -9.40 -4.99 13.37
N ASN A 13 -10.01 -5.06 12.21
CA ASN A 13 -10.54 -6.30 11.65
C ASN A 13 -9.42 -7.07 10.94
N TYR A 14 -9.32 -8.37 11.21
CA TYR A 14 -8.36 -9.25 10.54
C TYR A 14 -8.90 -10.67 10.41
N ILE A 15 -8.25 -11.43 9.56
CA ILE A 15 -8.40 -12.88 9.46
C ILE A 15 -7.03 -13.54 9.54
N GLN A 16 -7.00 -14.72 10.19
CA GLN A 16 -5.80 -15.56 10.20
C GLN A 16 -6.24 -17.02 9.98
N TYR A 17 -5.57 -17.73 9.05
CA TYR A 17 -5.90 -19.09 8.68
C TYR A 17 -4.72 -19.78 7.99
N GLY A 18 -4.82 -21.09 7.77
CA GLY A 18 -3.71 -21.90 7.25
C GLY A 18 -2.70 -22.28 8.33
N SER A 19 -1.60 -22.92 7.93
CA SER A 19 -0.53 -23.36 8.83
C SER A 19 0.81 -23.39 8.10
N GLY A 20 1.91 -23.24 8.82
CA GLY A 20 3.28 -23.17 8.28
C GLY A 20 3.93 -21.83 8.56
N SER A 21 4.82 -21.38 7.66
CA SER A 21 5.48 -20.08 7.74
C SER A 21 4.49 -18.92 7.61
N ASP A 22 4.82 -17.80 8.24
CA ASP A 22 3.93 -16.64 8.28
C ASP A 22 3.96 -15.85 6.96
N VAL A 23 2.78 -15.58 6.41
CA VAL A 23 2.57 -14.66 5.29
C VAL A 23 1.57 -13.58 5.70
N VAL A 24 1.97 -12.33 5.58
CA VAL A 24 1.14 -11.15 5.88
C VAL A 24 0.79 -10.45 4.58
N LEU A 25 -0.50 -10.23 4.35
CA LEU A 25 -1.02 -9.62 3.13
C LEU A 25 -1.68 -8.27 3.44
N LEU A 26 -1.25 -7.22 2.75
CA LEU A 26 -1.60 -5.82 2.99
C LEU A 26 -2.28 -5.22 1.75
N HIS A 27 -3.53 -4.79 1.91
CA HIS A 27 -4.34 -4.24 0.82
C HIS A 27 -4.00 -2.78 0.47
N GLY A 28 -4.42 -2.32 -0.70
CA GLY A 28 -4.28 -0.95 -1.17
C GLY A 28 -5.27 0.04 -0.54
N TRP A 29 -5.12 1.32 -0.86
CA TRP A 29 -6.05 2.37 -0.44
C TRP A 29 -7.48 2.09 -0.93
N GLY A 30 -8.49 2.36 -0.12
CA GLY A 30 -9.89 2.12 -0.47
C GLY A 30 -10.31 0.65 -0.55
N GLN A 31 -9.41 -0.27 -0.23
CA GLN A 31 -9.62 -1.71 -0.33
C GLN A 31 -9.83 -2.36 1.06
N ASN A 32 -9.85 -3.67 1.09
CA ASN A 32 -10.04 -4.46 2.30
C ASN A 32 -9.53 -5.89 2.12
N ILE A 33 -9.71 -6.73 3.14
CA ILE A 33 -9.32 -8.15 3.16
C ILE A 33 -9.70 -8.90 1.88
N ALA A 34 -10.87 -8.62 1.29
CA ALA A 34 -11.34 -9.37 0.11
C ALA A 34 -10.41 -9.26 -1.09
N MET A 35 -9.66 -8.16 -1.22
CA MET A 35 -8.73 -7.94 -2.33
C MET A 35 -7.46 -8.80 -2.22
N MET A 36 -7.02 -9.11 -1.01
CA MET A 36 -5.81 -9.92 -0.78
C MET A 36 -6.14 -11.41 -0.54
N LYS A 37 -7.38 -11.71 -0.17
CA LYS A 37 -7.83 -13.06 0.14
C LYS A 37 -7.60 -14.08 -0.99
N PRO A 38 -7.79 -13.76 -2.30
CA PRO A 38 -7.51 -14.70 -3.39
C PRO A 38 -6.07 -15.22 -3.41
N ILE A 39 -5.07 -14.41 -3.04
CA ILE A 39 -3.68 -14.87 -2.88
C ILE A 39 -3.57 -15.77 -1.64
N GLY A 40 -4.08 -15.32 -0.51
CA GLY A 40 -4.00 -16.07 0.75
C GLY A 40 -4.62 -17.46 0.64
N ASP A 41 -5.79 -17.58 -0.02
CA ASP A 41 -6.48 -18.84 -0.22
C ASP A 41 -5.65 -19.85 -1.04
N ARG A 42 -4.77 -19.39 -1.91
CA ARG A 42 -3.89 -20.24 -2.70
C ARG A 42 -2.62 -20.65 -1.96
N LEU A 43 -2.16 -19.82 -1.01
CA LEU A 43 -0.94 -20.05 -0.24
C LEU A 43 -1.19 -20.79 1.09
N GLN A 44 -2.43 -20.87 1.60
CA GLN A 44 -2.77 -21.37 2.93
C GLN A 44 -2.37 -22.83 3.23
N LYS A 45 -2.08 -23.62 2.19
CA LYS A 45 -1.67 -25.03 2.39
C LYS A 45 -0.32 -25.14 3.11
N ASN A 46 0.60 -24.21 2.83
CA ASN A 46 1.97 -24.23 3.33
C ASN A 46 2.29 -23.03 4.22
N HIS A 47 1.36 -22.08 4.32
CA HIS A 47 1.59 -20.83 5.02
C HIS A 47 0.43 -20.47 5.95
N ARG A 48 0.77 -19.88 7.10
CA ARG A 48 -0.19 -19.22 7.98
C ARG A 48 -0.43 -17.80 7.48
N ILE A 49 -1.60 -17.56 6.94
CA ILE A 49 -1.99 -16.33 6.29
C ILE A 49 -2.59 -15.36 7.29
N THR A 50 -2.10 -14.13 7.33
CA THR A 50 -2.70 -13.02 8.08
C THR A 50 -3.05 -11.89 7.12
N ILE A 51 -4.31 -11.46 7.12
CA ILE A 51 -4.80 -10.33 6.33
C ILE A 51 -5.59 -9.42 7.25
N LEU A 52 -5.36 -8.11 7.19
CA LEU A 52 -6.09 -7.13 7.99
C LEU A 52 -6.80 -6.11 7.09
N ASP A 53 -7.83 -5.49 7.63
CA ASP A 53 -8.34 -4.22 7.12
C ASP A 53 -7.56 -3.11 7.84
N PHE A 54 -6.92 -2.22 7.12
CA PHE A 54 -6.26 -1.07 7.73
C PHE A 54 -7.27 -0.10 8.37
N PRO A 55 -6.88 0.70 9.39
CA PRO A 55 -7.73 1.75 9.95
C PRO A 55 -8.40 2.62 8.88
N GLY A 56 -9.71 2.79 8.99
CA GLY A 56 -10.50 3.55 8.01
C GLY A 56 -10.95 2.76 6.78
N PHE A 57 -10.65 1.45 6.71
CA PHE A 57 -11.02 0.60 5.59
C PHE A 57 -11.72 -0.68 6.04
N GLY A 58 -12.51 -1.26 5.14
CA GLY A 58 -13.19 -2.53 5.34
C GLY A 58 -14.10 -2.51 6.57
N LYS A 59 -13.80 -3.36 7.55
CA LYS A 59 -14.51 -3.46 8.84
C LYS A 59 -13.70 -2.91 10.01
N SER A 60 -12.51 -2.36 9.77
CA SER A 60 -11.74 -1.66 10.78
C SER A 60 -12.32 -0.28 11.07
N GLU A 61 -12.17 0.14 12.32
CA GLU A 61 -12.62 1.45 12.77
C GLU A 61 -11.83 2.57 12.08
N GLU A 62 -12.50 3.67 11.75
CA GLU A 62 -11.84 4.86 11.23
C GLU A 62 -11.07 5.56 12.36
N PRO A 63 -9.81 6.00 12.11
CA PRO A 63 -9.04 6.71 13.12
C PRO A 63 -9.66 8.09 13.40
N LYS A 64 -9.62 8.52 14.67
CA LYS A 64 -10.15 9.82 15.09
C LYS A 64 -9.28 11.00 14.66
N THR A 65 -8.00 10.75 14.38
CA THR A 65 -7.01 11.74 13.94
C THR A 65 -6.29 11.25 12.70
N ALA A 66 -5.75 12.18 11.92
CA ALA A 66 -5.02 11.82 10.71
C ALA A 66 -3.73 11.06 11.05
N LEU A 67 -3.60 9.84 10.53
CA LEU A 67 -2.43 9.00 10.64
C LEU A 67 -1.42 9.31 9.52
N THR A 68 -0.15 9.06 9.80
CA THR A 68 0.92 8.98 8.81
C THR A 68 1.07 7.52 8.33
N VAL A 69 1.81 7.30 7.26
CA VAL A 69 2.14 5.94 6.80
C VAL A 69 2.95 5.15 7.85
N TYR A 70 3.73 5.86 8.67
CA TYR A 70 4.47 5.28 9.79
C TYR A 70 3.55 4.82 10.92
N ASP A 71 2.49 5.58 11.25
CA ASP A 71 1.49 5.17 12.24
C ASP A 71 0.77 3.88 11.82
N TYR A 72 0.47 3.73 10.52
CA TYR A 72 -0.08 2.47 9.98
C TYR A 72 0.89 1.31 10.13
N CYS A 73 2.18 1.54 9.92
CA CYS A 73 3.21 0.53 10.15
C CYS A 73 3.28 0.13 11.63
N GLU A 74 3.25 1.07 12.54
CA GLU A 74 3.28 0.81 13.98
C GLU A 74 2.03 0.04 14.46
N ILE A 75 0.86 0.34 13.90
CA ILE A 75 -0.36 -0.45 14.13
C ILE A 75 -0.18 -1.90 13.64
N LEU A 76 0.42 -2.09 12.47
CA LEU A 76 0.74 -3.41 11.94
C LEU A 76 1.74 -4.15 12.86
N GLU A 77 2.81 -3.48 13.31
CA GLU A 77 3.80 -4.04 14.23
C GLU A 77 3.16 -4.56 15.52
N GLU A 78 2.30 -3.75 16.13
CA GLU A 78 1.58 -4.13 17.35
C GLU A 78 0.61 -5.30 17.10
N LEU A 79 -0.11 -5.30 15.99
CA LEU A 79 -0.98 -6.40 15.60
C LEU A 79 -0.21 -7.71 15.44
N LEU A 80 0.87 -7.70 14.65
CA LEU A 80 1.67 -8.89 14.38
C LEU A 80 2.34 -9.43 15.65
N LYS A 81 2.78 -8.54 16.54
CA LYS A 81 3.29 -8.91 17.88
C LYS A 81 2.23 -9.64 18.70
N LYS A 82 0.99 -9.12 18.76
CA LYS A 82 -0.12 -9.78 19.49
C LYS A 82 -0.50 -11.13 18.87
N LEU A 83 -0.42 -11.25 17.55
CA LEU A 83 -0.69 -12.49 16.82
C LEU A 83 0.49 -13.49 16.85
N LYS A 84 1.60 -13.12 17.50
CA LYS A 84 2.84 -13.93 17.56
C LYS A 84 3.36 -14.31 16.18
N VAL A 85 3.22 -13.41 15.21
CA VAL A 85 3.81 -13.53 13.87
C VAL A 85 5.30 -13.21 13.99
N LYS A 86 6.15 -14.10 13.45
CA LYS A 86 7.61 -13.97 13.54
C LYS A 86 8.21 -14.07 12.13
N LYS A 87 9.07 -13.12 11.79
CA LYS A 87 9.83 -13.10 10.53
C LYS A 87 8.96 -13.48 9.31
N PRO A 88 7.84 -12.75 9.04
CA PRO A 88 6.91 -13.12 7.99
C PRO A 88 7.49 -12.85 6.61
N VAL A 89 6.95 -13.54 5.59
CA VAL A 89 6.91 -12.97 4.25
C VAL A 89 5.85 -11.88 4.26
N ILE A 90 6.21 -10.66 3.87
CA ILE A 90 5.29 -9.54 3.81
C ILE A 90 4.98 -9.16 2.37
N MET A 91 3.69 -9.11 2.03
CA MET A 91 3.23 -8.80 0.69
C MET A 91 2.28 -7.60 0.75
N GLY A 92 2.48 -6.60 -0.09
CA GLY A 92 1.65 -5.41 -0.09
C GLY A 92 1.28 -4.91 -1.48
N HIS A 93 0.02 -4.48 -1.64
CA HIS A 93 -0.46 -3.83 -2.84
C HIS A 93 -0.55 -2.32 -2.61
N SER A 94 0.02 -1.52 -3.53
CA SER A 94 -0.12 -0.06 -3.54
C SER A 94 0.17 0.57 -2.17
N PHE A 95 -0.82 1.12 -1.48
CA PHE A 95 -0.72 1.63 -0.10
C PHE A 95 -0.15 0.59 0.87
N GLY A 96 -0.64 -0.66 0.83
CA GLY A 96 -0.13 -1.75 1.66
C GLY A 96 1.34 -2.06 1.40
N GLY A 97 1.82 -1.87 0.17
CA GLY A 97 3.22 -2.02 -0.17
C GLY A 97 4.11 -0.92 0.43
N ARG A 98 3.62 0.30 0.55
CA ARG A 98 4.32 1.37 1.27
C ARG A 98 4.54 1.01 2.74
N ILE A 99 3.53 0.41 3.37
CA ILE A 99 3.62 -0.07 4.75
C ILE A 99 4.56 -1.27 4.84
N ALA A 100 4.52 -2.20 3.86
CA ALA A 100 5.45 -3.32 3.79
C ALA A 100 6.91 -2.87 3.70
N ILE A 101 7.22 -1.83 2.91
CA ILE A 101 8.56 -1.24 2.79
C ILE A 101 9.03 -0.69 4.14
N ILE A 102 8.19 0.08 4.84
CA ILE A 102 8.54 0.62 6.16
C ILE A 102 8.75 -0.52 7.16
N TYR A 103 7.84 -1.49 7.19
CA TYR A 103 7.92 -2.64 8.09
C TYR A 103 9.23 -3.42 7.87
N ALA A 104 9.54 -3.78 6.63
CA ALA A 104 10.74 -4.53 6.28
C ALA A 104 12.05 -3.75 6.52
N SER A 105 11.99 -2.41 6.52
CA SER A 105 13.16 -1.57 6.83
C SER A 105 13.52 -1.53 8.33
N ARG A 106 12.62 -2.01 9.21
CA ARG A 106 12.73 -1.89 10.67
C ARG A 106 12.67 -3.23 11.40
N ASN A 107 12.06 -4.24 10.78
CA ASN A 107 11.75 -5.51 11.41
C ASN A 107 12.34 -6.65 10.60
N GLU A 108 12.57 -7.79 11.25
CA GLU A 108 12.95 -9.01 10.58
C GLU A 108 11.80 -9.55 9.74
N VAL A 109 12.06 -9.74 8.46
CA VAL A 109 11.15 -10.39 7.51
C VAL A 109 11.91 -11.48 6.75
N GLU A 110 11.21 -12.46 6.21
CA GLU A 110 11.83 -13.50 5.40
C GLU A 110 12.02 -13.04 3.95
N LYS A 111 10.97 -12.49 3.36
CA LYS A 111 10.93 -11.97 1.99
C LYS A 111 9.91 -10.84 1.90
N VAL A 112 10.03 -10.03 0.84
CA VAL A 112 9.08 -8.95 0.54
C VAL A 112 8.49 -9.16 -0.85
N VAL A 113 7.18 -8.95 -1.01
CA VAL A 113 6.52 -8.91 -2.32
C VAL A 113 5.70 -7.62 -2.45
N LEU A 114 5.95 -6.85 -3.50
CA LEU A 114 5.28 -5.59 -3.75
C LEU A 114 4.49 -5.65 -5.07
N PHE A 115 3.20 -5.36 -5.00
CA PHE A 115 2.31 -5.30 -6.14
C PHE A 115 1.93 -3.84 -6.42
N GLY A 116 2.38 -3.27 -7.54
CA GLY A 116 2.02 -1.91 -7.93
C GLY A 116 2.22 -0.86 -6.81
N SER A 117 3.35 -0.90 -6.10
CA SER A 117 3.55 -0.15 -4.85
C SER A 117 4.50 1.03 -5.04
N PRO A 118 4.01 2.24 -5.36
CA PRO A 118 4.86 3.41 -5.53
C PRO A 118 5.44 3.84 -4.18
N CYS A 119 6.75 4.01 -4.09
CA CYS A 119 7.41 4.44 -2.85
C CYS A 119 8.24 5.72 -3.00
N ILE A 120 8.63 6.05 -4.23
CA ILE A 120 9.48 7.21 -4.54
C ILE A 120 8.58 8.41 -4.83
N ARG A 121 8.83 9.50 -4.14
CA ARG A 121 8.12 10.75 -4.43
C ARG A 121 8.73 11.43 -5.65
N LYS A 122 7.96 11.52 -6.72
CA LYS A 122 8.36 12.34 -7.88
C LYS A 122 7.97 13.79 -7.65
N GLU A 123 8.94 14.70 -7.85
CA GLU A 123 8.63 16.12 -7.94
C GLU A 123 7.73 16.36 -9.16
N VAL A 124 6.44 16.49 -8.92
CA VAL A 124 5.50 16.91 -9.97
C VAL A 124 5.78 18.37 -10.25
N LYS A 125 6.55 18.65 -11.32
CA LYS A 125 6.67 20.03 -11.85
C LYS A 125 5.26 20.52 -12.16
N PRO A 126 4.77 21.57 -11.49
CA PRO A 126 3.42 22.05 -11.70
C PRO A 126 3.23 22.36 -13.20
N SER A 127 2.20 21.81 -13.82
CA SER A 127 1.87 22.05 -15.21
C SER A 127 1.77 23.55 -15.46
N LEU A 128 2.08 24.01 -16.69
CA LEU A 128 1.96 25.43 -17.06
C LEU A 128 0.60 26.00 -16.63
N LYS A 129 -0.47 25.19 -16.76
CA LYS A 129 -1.84 25.51 -16.36
C LYS A 129 -1.96 25.74 -14.83
N LEU A 130 -1.27 24.92 -14.02
CA LEU A 130 -1.24 25.06 -12.56
C LEU A 130 -0.37 26.27 -12.13
N ARG A 131 0.70 26.57 -12.88
CA ARG A 131 1.52 27.77 -12.67
C ARG A 131 0.73 29.05 -13.00
N MET A 132 -0.05 29.05 -14.10
CA MET A 132 -0.95 30.15 -14.45
C MET A 132 -2.07 30.34 -13.41
N LEU A 133 -2.69 29.25 -12.94
CA LEU A 133 -3.69 29.31 -11.86
C LEU A 133 -3.11 29.82 -10.53
N LYS A 134 -1.87 29.47 -10.18
CA LYS A 134 -1.18 30.02 -9.02
C LYS A 134 -0.83 31.49 -9.16
N SER A 135 -0.51 31.98 -10.36
CA SER A 135 -0.28 33.41 -10.60
C SER A 135 -1.58 34.24 -10.53
N LEU A 136 -2.72 33.65 -10.89
CA LEU A 136 -4.05 34.26 -10.75
C LEU A 136 -4.52 34.38 -9.28
N LYS A 137 -3.94 33.63 -8.33
CA LYS A 137 -4.24 33.73 -6.90
C LYS A 137 -3.91 35.10 -6.27
N LYS A 138 -3.16 35.95 -6.97
CA LYS A 138 -2.87 37.32 -6.50
C LYS A 138 -4.00 38.33 -6.79
N ILE A 139 -5.11 37.90 -7.39
CA ILE A 139 -6.26 38.74 -7.71
C ILE A 139 -7.31 38.63 -6.58
N PRO A 140 -7.68 39.73 -5.89
CA PRO A 140 -8.71 39.71 -4.85
C PRO A 140 -10.06 39.23 -5.42
N GLY A 141 -10.71 38.28 -4.74
CA GLY A 141 -12.06 37.79 -5.12
C GLY A 141 -12.13 36.35 -5.69
N ILE A 142 -11.02 35.72 -6.01
CA ILE A 142 -10.98 34.35 -6.62
C ILE A 142 -11.10 33.20 -5.60
N ASN A 143 -11.11 33.50 -4.29
CA ASN A 143 -11.16 32.48 -3.23
C ASN A 143 -12.42 31.57 -3.29
N LYS A 144 -13.52 32.03 -3.90
CA LYS A 144 -14.73 31.20 -4.09
C LYS A 144 -14.60 30.13 -5.18
N LEU A 145 -13.69 30.32 -6.15
CA LEU A 145 -13.41 29.33 -7.20
C LEU A 145 -12.47 28.21 -6.74
N GLU A 146 -11.73 28.43 -5.66
CA GLU A 146 -10.78 27.43 -5.13
C GLU A 146 -11.49 26.20 -4.54
N GLY A 147 -12.62 26.40 -3.87
CA GLY A 147 -13.47 25.31 -3.36
C GLY A 147 -14.08 24.46 -4.49
N PHE A 148 -14.51 25.12 -5.57
CA PHE A 148 -15.09 24.44 -6.72
C PHE A 148 -14.04 23.64 -7.51
N ALA A 149 -12.84 24.19 -7.68
CA ALA A 149 -11.73 23.50 -8.36
C ALA A 149 -11.19 22.30 -7.55
N LYS A 150 -11.06 22.42 -6.22
CA LYS A 150 -10.66 21.30 -5.34
C LYS A 150 -11.66 20.14 -5.39
N ASN A 151 -12.95 20.43 -5.41
CA ASN A 151 -13.99 19.40 -5.48
C ASN A 151 -14.06 18.66 -6.83
N HIS A 152 -13.52 19.25 -7.91
CA HIS A 152 -13.57 18.66 -9.25
C HIS A 152 -12.24 18.02 -9.68
N MET A 153 -11.14 18.30 -9.01
CA MET A 153 -9.79 17.83 -9.38
C MET A 153 -9.24 16.68 -8.52
N GLY A 154 -9.96 16.26 -7.46
CA GLY A 154 -9.54 15.14 -6.62
C GLY A 154 -9.84 13.77 -7.25
N SER A 155 -9.02 12.75 -6.94
CA SER A 155 -9.33 11.37 -7.28
C SER A 155 -10.71 10.95 -6.71
N ARG A 156 -11.31 9.90 -7.25
CA ARG A 156 -12.60 9.38 -6.79
C ARG A 156 -12.57 9.05 -5.29
N ASP A 157 -11.46 8.49 -4.83
CA ASP A 157 -11.23 8.13 -3.43
C ASP A 157 -11.16 9.35 -2.52
N TYR A 158 -10.51 10.42 -2.98
CA TYR A 158 -10.46 11.68 -2.23
C TYR A 158 -11.84 12.32 -2.05
N LYS A 159 -12.70 12.28 -3.08
CA LYS A 159 -14.03 12.90 -3.01
C LYS A 159 -14.96 12.23 -2.01
N ASN A 160 -14.87 10.91 -1.88
CA ASN A 160 -15.75 10.11 -1.03
C ASN A 160 -15.22 9.90 0.40
N ALA A 161 -13.98 10.28 0.67
CA ALA A 161 -13.35 10.09 1.97
C ALA A 161 -13.83 11.14 3.01
N SER A 162 -13.83 10.76 4.29
CA SER A 162 -13.99 11.68 5.41
C SER A 162 -12.86 12.72 5.45
N GLU A 163 -13.04 13.79 6.21
CA GLU A 163 -11.98 14.83 6.35
C GLU A 163 -10.70 14.27 6.98
N VAL A 164 -10.81 13.28 7.87
CA VAL A 164 -9.67 12.59 8.44
C VAL A 164 -8.95 11.77 7.38
N MET A 165 -9.68 10.95 6.62
CA MET A 165 -9.13 10.10 5.56
C MET A 165 -8.54 10.92 4.41
N LYS A 166 -9.10 12.09 4.07
CA LYS A 166 -8.50 13.02 3.11
C LYS A 166 -7.12 13.51 3.53
N LYS A 167 -6.96 13.85 4.81
CA LYS A 167 -5.66 14.27 5.36
C LYS A 167 -4.66 13.11 5.34
N ILE A 168 -5.11 11.90 5.70
CA ILE A 168 -4.28 10.69 5.65
C ILE A 168 -3.81 10.44 4.21
N LEU A 169 -4.70 10.48 3.22
CA LEU A 169 -4.32 10.26 1.82
C LEU A 169 -3.23 11.24 1.37
N VAL A 170 -3.38 12.52 1.72
CA VAL A 170 -2.37 13.54 1.40
C VAL A 170 -1.02 13.24 2.06
N ASN A 171 -1.02 12.80 3.32
CA ASN A 171 0.21 12.40 4.02
C ASN A 171 0.88 11.21 3.32
N VAL A 172 0.09 10.18 3.02
CA VAL A 172 0.57 8.94 2.40
C VAL A 172 1.20 9.18 1.02
N VAL A 173 0.53 9.92 0.13
CA VAL A 173 1.03 10.13 -1.24
C VAL A 173 2.23 11.07 -1.32
N ASN A 174 2.45 11.88 -0.29
CA ASN A 174 3.56 12.83 -0.24
C ASN A 174 4.81 12.29 0.45
N GLU A 175 4.72 11.15 1.13
CA GLU A 175 5.88 10.55 1.81
C GLU A 175 6.82 9.89 0.81
N ASP A 176 8.12 10.16 0.91
CA ASP A 176 9.16 9.45 0.17
C ASP A 176 9.74 8.33 1.03
N LEU A 177 9.73 7.11 0.51
CA LEU A 177 10.18 5.92 1.21
C LEU A 177 11.48 5.34 0.65
N SER A 178 12.19 6.08 -0.18
CA SER A 178 13.45 5.63 -0.80
C SER A 178 14.48 5.19 0.24
N GLU A 179 14.60 5.93 1.35
CA GLU A 179 15.52 5.58 2.44
C GLU A 179 15.09 4.34 3.23
N CYS A 180 13.79 4.04 3.29
CA CYS A 180 13.31 2.78 3.85
C CYS A 180 13.60 1.62 2.89
N ALA A 181 13.36 1.80 1.59
CA ALA A 181 13.61 0.79 0.58
C ALA A 181 15.07 0.35 0.53
N LYS A 182 16.03 1.27 0.63
CA LYS A 182 17.48 0.99 0.69
C LYS A 182 17.89 0.07 1.86
N LYS A 183 17.10 0.01 2.92
CA LYS A 183 17.39 -0.79 4.12
C LYS A 183 16.84 -2.21 4.03
N ILE A 184 16.10 -2.55 3.01
CA ILE A 184 15.56 -3.91 2.82
C ILE A 184 16.69 -4.81 2.35
N ASN A 185 17.09 -5.78 3.18
CA ASN A 185 18.24 -6.66 2.96
C ASN A 185 17.82 -8.12 2.70
N VAL A 186 16.59 -8.34 2.27
CA VAL A 186 16.04 -9.68 2.01
C VAL A 186 15.52 -9.77 0.58
N PRO A 187 15.41 -10.98 0.01
CA PRO A 187 14.87 -11.16 -1.32
C PRO A 187 13.54 -10.44 -1.49
N THR A 188 13.46 -9.59 -2.50
CA THR A 188 12.30 -8.72 -2.76
C THR A 188 11.80 -8.92 -4.18
N LEU A 189 10.52 -9.22 -4.33
CA LEU A 189 9.88 -9.40 -5.62
C LEU A 189 8.92 -8.24 -5.90
N LEU A 190 9.11 -7.60 -7.04
CA LEU A 190 8.25 -6.53 -7.55
C LEU A 190 7.38 -7.11 -8.67
N ILE A 191 6.05 -7.01 -8.55
CA ILE A 191 5.11 -7.47 -9.59
C ILE A 191 4.26 -6.28 -10.03
N TRP A 192 4.31 -5.98 -11.32
CA TRP A 192 3.68 -4.79 -11.89
C TRP A 192 2.92 -5.07 -13.17
N GLY A 193 1.88 -4.27 -13.46
CA GLY A 193 1.22 -4.26 -14.76
C GLY A 193 1.86 -3.26 -15.72
N ASP A 194 2.00 -3.61 -16.99
CA ASP A 194 2.58 -2.74 -18.01
C ASP A 194 1.68 -1.54 -18.36
N ARG A 195 0.39 -1.61 -17.99
CA ARG A 195 -0.62 -0.55 -18.17
C ARG A 195 -1.03 0.11 -16.86
N ASP A 196 -0.23 -0.03 -15.82
CA ASP A 196 -0.49 0.63 -14.53
C ASP A 196 -0.32 2.14 -14.68
N THR A 197 -1.44 2.88 -14.57
CA THR A 197 -1.47 4.34 -14.63
C THR A 197 -1.41 5.02 -13.27
N GLU A 198 -1.59 4.25 -12.18
CA GLU A 198 -1.53 4.75 -10.80
C GLU A 198 -0.10 4.67 -10.26
N ALA A 199 0.60 3.58 -10.56
CA ALA A 199 2.02 3.37 -10.27
C ALA A 199 2.72 2.94 -11.58
N PRO A 200 3.26 3.86 -12.39
CA PRO A 200 3.93 3.53 -13.64
C PRO A 200 5.09 2.54 -13.44
N VAL A 201 5.34 1.68 -14.45
CA VAL A 201 6.42 0.68 -14.41
C VAL A 201 7.79 1.31 -14.16
N GLU A 202 7.97 2.57 -14.54
CA GLU A 202 9.18 3.34 -14.27
C GLU A 202 9.47 3.46 -12.78
N ASP A 203 8.44 3.54 -11.93
CA ASP A 203 8.58 3.56 -10.47
C ASP A 203 9.11 2.21 -9.96
N ALA A 204 8.63 1.11 -10.54
CA ALA A 204 9.13 -0.22 -10.21
C ALA A 204 10.60 -0.40 -10.59
N LYS A 205 11.00 0.06 -11.78
CA LYS A 205 12.40 0.01 -12.26
C LYS A 205 13.34 0.86 -11.38
N GLU A 206 12.85 1.98 -10.85
CA GLU A 206 13.61 2.79 -9.90
C GLU A 206 13.72 2.07 -8.55
N LEU A 207 12.64 1.46 -8.08
CA LEU A 207 12.61 0.70 -6.83
C LEU A 207 13.51 -0.53 -6.88
N GLU A 208 13.52 -1.27 -8.00
CA GLU A 208 14.42 -2.40 -8.25
C GLU A 208 15.91 -2.03 -8.10
N LYS A 209 16.29 -0.82 -8.52
CA LYS A 209 17.66 -0.32 -8.38
C LYS A 209 18.01 0.08 -6.95
N ILE A 210 17.02 0.45 -6.15
CA ILE A 210 17.20 0.96 -4.78
C ILE A 210 17.30 -0.19 -3.77
N ILE A 211 16.49 -1.23 -3.93
CA ILE A 211 16.48 -2.40 -3.05
C ILE A 211 17.60 -3.35 -3.48
N PRO A 212 18.57 -3.67 -2.60
CA PRO A 212 19.77 -4.44 -2.97
C PRO A 212 19.53 -5.81 -3.59
N ASP A 213 18.50 -6.53 -3.14
CA ASP A 213 18.14 -7.88 -3.62
C ASP A 213 16.69 -7.88 -4.14
N ALA A 214 16.45 -7.12 -5.20
CA ALA A 214 15.13 -7.00 -5.82
C ALA A 214 15.13 -7.54 -7.25
N GLY A 215 14.01 -8.18 -7.64
CA GLY A 215 13.72 -8.58 -9.01
C GLY A 215 12.34 -8.08 -9.44
N LEU A 216 12.24 -7.55 -10.67
CA LEU A 216 11.01 -7.02 -11.25
C LEU A 216 10.40 -7.98 -12.26
N ILE A 217 9.11 -8.26 -12.10
CA ILE A 217 8.27 -8.94 -13.09
C ILE A 217 7.19 -7.98 -13.56
N VAL A 218 7.16 -7.73 -14.87
CA VAL A 218 6.12 -6.90 -15.51
C VAL A 218 5.14 -7.82 -16.23
N LEU A 219 3.87 -7.76 -15.85
CA LEU A 219 2.80 -8.57 -16.43
C LEU A 219 2.16 -7.82 -17.61
N PRO A 220 2.12 -8.42 -18.80
CA PRO A 220 1.61 -7.75 -19.99
C PRO A 220 0.09 -7.54 -19.91
N ASN A 221 -0.39 -6.48 -20.56
CA ASN A 221 -1.80 -6.09 -20.63
C ASN A 221 -2.52 -5.94 -19.29
N SER A 222 -1.77 -5.61 -18.24
CA SER A 222 -2.26 -5.59 -16.86
C SER A 222 -2.22 -4.18 -16.27
N THR A 223 -3.22 -3.87 -15.46
CA THR A 223 -3.39 -2.57 -14.81
C THR A 223 -2.77 -2.58 -13.40
N HIS A 224 -3.16 -1.61 -12.57
CA HIS A 224 -2.78 -1.53 -11.14
C HIS A 224 -3.15 -2.78 -10.34
N TYR A 225 -4.08 -3.58 -10.83
CA TYR A 225 -4.55 -4.84 -10.21
C TYR A 225 -3.95 -6.10 -10.88
N ALA A 226 -2.78 -5.98 -11.47
CA ALA A 226 -2.10 -7.05 -12.20
C ALA A 226 -2.06 -8.37 -11.44
N TYR A 227 -1.93 -8.34 -10.12
CA TYR A 227 -1.90 -9.51 -9.25
C TYR A 227 -3.22 -10.29 -9.17
N LEU A 228 -4.36 -9.63 -9.41
CA LEU A 228 -5.68 -10.26 -9.51
C LEU A 228 -6.04 -10.64 -10.95
N GLU A 229 -5.70 -9.77 -11.89
CA GLU A 229 -5.95 -9.96 -13.32
C GLU A 229 -5.24 -11.20 -13.86
N ASN A 230 -4.05 -11.51 -13.31
CA ASN A 230 -3.23 -12.67 -13.68
C ASN A 230 -3.00 -13.60 -12.49
N LEU A 231 -3.99 -13.80 -11.64
CA LEU A 231 -3.84 -14.55 -10.40
C LEU A 231 -3.16 -15.94 -10.58
N PRO A 232 -3.51 -16.79 -11.57
CA PRO A 232 -2.83 -18.08 -11.75
C PRO A 232 -1.33 -17.94 -11.99
N GLN A 233 -0.91 -17.00 -12.84
CA GLN A 233 0.49 -16.74 -13.14
C GLN A 233 1.21 -16.20 -11.90
N VAL A 234 0.61 -15.26 -11.19
CA VAL A 234 1.16 -14.68 -9.95
C VAL A 234 1.34 -15.76 -8.88
N ILE A 235 0.39 -16.68 -8.72
CA ILE A 235 0.53 -17.79 -7.77
C ILE A 235 1.69 -18.71 -8.15
N ASN A 236 1.89 -19.02 -9.43
CA ASN A 236 3.05 -19.80 -9.87
C ASN A 236 4.37 -19.07 -9.54
N ILE A 237 4.44 -17.78 -9.79
CA ILE A 237 5.60 -16.95 -9.44
C ILE A 237 5.84 -17.00 -7.92
N LEU A 238 4.80 -16.78 -7.12
CA LEU A 238 4.91 -16.80 -5.66
C LEU A 238 5.34 -18.17 -5.13
N ASN A 239 4.79 -19.27 -5.64
CA ASN A 239 5.18 -20.62 -5.21
C ASN A 239 6.65 -20.96 -5.50
N ASN A 240 7.26 -20.34 -6.52
CA ASN A 240 8.69 -20.49 -6.80
C ASN A 240 9.56 -19.53 -6.01
N PHE A 241 9.01 -18.40 -5.61
CA PHE A 241 9.74 -17.39 -4.83
C PHE A 241 9.73 -17.71 -3.35
N LEU A 242 8.64 -18.25 -2.79
CA LEU A 242 8.48 -18.56 -1.36
C LEU A 242 9.20 -19.84 -0.97
#